data_56e0d42e5dbf2a26a8195185736085f2
#
_entry.id   56e0d42e5dbf2a26a8195185736085f2
#
_cell.length_a   1.000
_cell.length_b   1.000
_cell.length_c   1.000
_cell.angle_alpha   90.00
_cell.angle_beta   90.00
_cell.angle_gamma   90.00
#
_symmetry.space_group_name_H-M   'P 1'
#
loop_
_entity.id
_entity.type
_entity.pdbx_description
1 polymer ?
#
loop_
_entity_poly.entity_id
_entity_poly.type
_entity_poly.pdbx_seq_one_letter_code
_entity_poly.pdbx_strand_id
1 'polypeptide(L)'
;MAKATGVRHATPRRWACSLAALSLLCLAVQAVQKAELGGDSTVATINHSLSLLQQLQELLHNGNASDTTLRVRTTGSDEIKVFHTHQLMLSLQSEIFESLLHNQTMLTLHESPDSAALFEKFIRYLYCGEISILLHQAIPLHRLASKYRVSSLQRGVAEYMKNHLAIESNQGHVVSWYHYAVRIGDEALQESCLQFLAWNLSAVMGTAEWASVSVELLLLLLERSDLVLQSELELYTAVEEWVAKHQPESSVVEKMLRSMRYPMISPSHLFHLQKQSLVMVKHYNAVQDLLFQAFQFHSASPIHFAKYFDVNCSMFLPRNYLSTSWGSQWVINNPARDDRSTSFQTQLGPSNHDSSKRVTWNVLFSPRWLPVSLRPVYSDSVSGAIQSIRIEDGRPRLVITPATTSSDFAGVSFQKTILVGVKQQGKVFVKHAYSFHQSTDEVPDFLMHADLQKRTSEYLIDNSLHLHIIIKPVYHSLIKVKK
;
A
#
# COMPACT_ATOMS: atom_id res chain seq x y z
N MET A 1 55.18 33.44 36.68
CA MET A 1 54.52 32.37 37.48
C MET A 1 53.26 31.93 36.74
N ALA A 2 53.36 30.82 36.02
CA ALA A 2 52.28 30.26 35.20
C ALA A 2 51.56 29.18 36.03
N LYS A 3 50.22 29.21 36.10
CA LYS A 3 49.44 28.08 36.56
C LYS A 3 48.71 27.48 35.37
N ALA A 4 49.17 26.29 34.99
CA ALA A 4 48.53 25.44 34.01
C ALA A 4 47.27 24.79 34.60
N THR A 5 46.12 24.97 33.97
CA THR A 5 44.90 24.25 34.25
C THR A 5 44.87 22.99 33.39
N GLY A 6 44.98 21.83 34.04
CA GLY A 6 44.98 20.53 33.39
C GLY A 6 43.60 20.14 32.83
N VAL A 7 43.52 19.94 31.56
CA VAL A 7 42.42 19.28 30.88
C VAL A 7 42.52 17.77 31.15
N ARG A 8 41.56 17.21 31.87
CA ARG A 8 41.48 15.76 32.08
C ARG A 8 40.89 15.11 30.79
N HIS A 9 41.77 14.44 30.05
CA HIS A 9 41.37 13.56 28.97
C HIS A 9 40.50 12.42 29.53
N ALA A 10 39.28 12.30 29.04
CA ALA A 10 38.42 11.17 29.30
C ALA A 10 39.05 9.90 28.65
N THR A 11 39.19 8.85 29.42
CA THR A 11 39.91 7.65 29.09
C THR A 11 39.26 6.84 27.96
N PRO A 12 40.00 6.32 26.99
CA PRO A 12 39.49 5.58 25.83
C PRO A 12 38.91 4.18 26.16
N ARG A 13 38.83 3.80 27.41
CA ARG A 13 38.30 2.48 27.84
C ARG A 13 36.76 2.33 27.69
N ARG A 14 35.99 3.39 27.70
CA ARG A 14 34.52 3.30 27.57
C ARG A 14 34.07 3.00 26.15
N TRP A 15 34.76 3.49 25.15
CA TRP A 15 34.42 3.24 23.72
C TRP A 15 34.80 1.83 23.26
N ALA A 16 35.86 1.23 23.82
CA ALA A 16 36.28 -0.12 23.47
C ALA A 16 35.24 -1.20 23.91
N CYS A 17 34.53 -1.01 25.03
CA CYS A 17 33.47 -1.91 25.45
C CYS A 17 32.21 -1.80 24.57
N SER A 18 31.88 -0.59 24.10
CA SER A 18 30.72 -0.37 23.20
C SER A 18 30.94 -0.97 21.83
N LEU A 19 32.13 -0.86 21.27
CA LEU A 19 32.51 -1.45 19.98
C LEU A 19 32.56 -2.98 20.05
N ALA A 20 33.00 -3.54 21.16
CA ALA A 20 33.01 -4.99 21.37
C ALA A 20 31.59 -5.56 21.49
N ALA A 21 30.67 -4.87 22.15
CA ALA A 21 29.26 -5.29 22.25
C ALA A 21 28.53 -5.20 20.89
N LEU A 22 28.78 -4.15 20.11
CA LEU A 22 28.23 -3.98 18.77
C LEU A 22 28.80 -5.04 17.80
N SER A 23 30.09 -5.36 17.86
CA SER A 23 30.69 -6.42 17.05
C SER A 23 30.14 -7.80 17.40
N LEU A 24 29.84 -8.08 18.68
CA LEU A 24 29.21 -9.32 19.12
C LEU A 24 27.75 -9.45 18.65
N LEU A 25 26.98 -8.35 18.65
CA LEU A 25 25.61 -8.35 18.11
C LEU A 25 25.61 -8.52 16.57
N CYS A 26 26.49 -7.84 15.85
CA CYS A 26 26.65 -8.02 14.40
C CYS A 26 27.13 -9.44 14.03
N LEU A 27 28.00 -10.04 14.83
CA LEU A 27 28.47 -11.42 14.62
C LEU A 27 27.37 -12.43 14.89
N ALA A 28 26.49 -12.19 15.87
CA ALA A 28 25.33 -13.04 16.14
C ALA A 28 24.31 -13.01 15.00
N VAL A 29 24.02 -11.83 14.42
CA VAL A 29 23.13 -11.69 13.25
C VAL A 29 23.74 -12.33 12.00
N GLN A 30 25.06 -12.17 11.76
CA GLN A 30 25.75 -12.79 10.63
C GLN A 30 25.86 -14.31 10.77
N ALA A 31 25.95 -14.85 11.99
CA ALA A 31 26.00 -16.30 12.24
C ALA A 31 24.67 -16.98 11.90
N VAL A 32 23.51 -16.31 12.12
CA VAL A 32 22.20 -16.82 11.72
C VAL A 32 22.06 -16.87 10.19
N GLN A 33 22.63 -15.91 9.46
CA GLN A 33 22.60 -15.90 7.99
C GLN A 33 23.57 -16.90 7.35
N LYS A 34 24.64 -17.28 8.04
CA LYS A 34 25.66 -18.21 7.51
C LYS A 34 25.34 -19.69 7.67
N ALA A 35 24.34 -20.04 8.47
CA ALA A 35 23.93 -21.43 8.69
C ALA A 35 23.24 -22.09 7.48
N GLU A 36 22.94 -21.32 6.41
CA GLU A 36 22.29 -21.84 5.19
C GLU A 36 23.27 -22.12 4.03
N LEU A 37 24.56 -21.82 4.17
CA LEU A 37 25.55 -22.12 3.14
C LEU A 37 26.37 -23.35 3.55
N GLY A 38 26.06 -24.49 2.93
CA GLY A 38 26.83 -25.74 3.05
C GLY A 38 28.30 -25.50 2.72
N GLY A 39 29.15 -25.57 3.71
CA GLY A 39 30.60 -25.45 3.59
C GLY A 39 31.29 -26.23 4.67
N ASP A 40 32.33 -26.89 4.28
CA ASP A 40 33.40 -27.57 4.97
C ASP A 40 33.12 -28.16 6.36
N SER A 41 33.18 -29.47 6.46
CA SER A 41 32.86 -30.29 7.65
C SER A 41 33.79 -30.08 8.86
N THR A 42 34.72 -29.15 8.79
CA THR A 42 35.72 -28.87 9.85
C THR A 42 35.39 -27.62 10.69
N VAL A 43 34.38 -26.81 10.31
CA VAL A 43 34.00 -25.59 11.03
C VAL A 43 32.71 -25.80 11.79
N ALA A 44 32.76 -25.86 13.13
CA ALA A 44 31.61 -25.87 14.00
C ALA A 44 31.34 -24.44 14.54
N THR A 45 30.15 -23.90 14.30
CA THR A 45 29.72 -22.62 14.88
C THR A 45 28.97 -22.88 16.17
N ILE A 46 29.51 -22.38 17.30
CA ILE A 46 28.82 -22.42 18.59
C ILE A 46 28.02 -21.12 18.72
N ASN A 47 26.71 -21.25 18.84
CA ASN A 47 25.80 -20.11 18.94
C ASN A 47 25.00 -20.14 20.26
N HIS A 48 25.25 -19.18 21.14
CA HIS A 48 24.55 -18.97 22.41
C HIS A 48 23.72 -17.67 22.43
N SER A 49 23.36 -17.11 21.27
CA SER A 49 22.66 -15.84 21.17
C SER A 49 21.33 -15.84 21.95
N LEU A 50 20.57 -16.93 21.92
CA LEU A 50 19.31 -17.05 22.67
C LEU A 50 19.52 -16.98 24.18
N SER A 51 20.57 -17.65 24.69
CA SER A 51 20.92 -17.59 26.12
C SER A 51 21.33 -16.18 26.54
N LEU A 52 22.08 -15.47 25.69
CA LEU A 52 22.45 -14.07 25.93
C LEU A 52 21.22 -13.15 25.98
N LEU A 53 20.28 -13.32 25.03
CA LEU A 53 19.04 -12.55 25.03
C LEU A 53 18.19 -12.80 26.27
N GLN A 54 18.13 -14.04 26.75
CA GLN A 54 17.44 -14.36 28.01
C GLN A 54 18.11 -13.68 29.21
N GLN A 55 19.44 -13.70 29.29
CA GLN A 55 20.18 -13.00 30.33
C GLN A 55 19.96 -11.49 30.32
N LEU A 56 19.85 -10.86 29.13
CA LEU A 56 19.54 -9.44 29.02
C LEU A 56 18.10 -9.13 29.48
N GLN A 57 17.16 -10.02 29.24
CA GLN A 57 15.79 -9.89 29.75
C GLN A 57 15.74 -10.00 31.26
N GLU A 58 16.47 -10.96 31.84
CA GLU A 58 16.59 -11.11 33.28
C GLU A 58 17.28 -9.92 33.96
N LEU A 59 18.30 -9.36 33.31
CA LEU A 59 18.99 -8.17 33.76
C LEU A 59 18.03 -6.97 33.88
N LEU A 60 17.16 -6.77 32.88
CA LEU A 60 16.12 -5.75 32.93
C LEU A 60 15.08 -6.03 34.01
N HIS A 61 14.62 -7.29 34.12
CA HIS A 61 13.57 -7.67 35.06
C HIS A 61 14.02 -7.52 36.50
N ASN A 62 15.24 -7.93 36.82
CA ASN A 62 15.79 -7.94 38.18
C ASN A 62 16.38 -6.56 38.56
N GLY A 63 16.65 -5.68 37.61
CA GLY A 63 17.31 -4.40 37.82
C GLY A 63 18.75 -4.49 38.36
N ASN A 64 19.37 -5.68 38.29
CA ASN A 64 20.72 -5.90 38.77
C ASN A 64 21.73 -5.02 38.01
N ALA A 65 22.64 -4.37 38.77
CA ALA A 65 23.64 -3.45 38.25
C ALA A 65 23.06 -2.26 37.44
N SER A 66 21.78 -1.92 37.65
CA SER A 66 21.20 -0.74 37.01
C SER A 66 21.92 0.55 37.45
N ASP A 67 22.26 1.37 36.49
CA ASP A 67 22.92 2.66 36.68
C ASP A 67 22.00 3.85 36.36
N THR A 68 20.78 3.58 35.94
CA THR A 68 19.83 4.57 35.47
C THR A 68 18.40 4.24 35.94
N THR A 69 17.65 5.27 36.35
CA THR A 69 16.24 5.15 36.71
C THR A 69 15.38 6.00 35.78
N LEU A 70 14.44 5.38 35.09
CA LEU A 70 13.42 6.05 34.28
C LEU A 70 12.12 6.13 35.05
N ARG A 71 11.58 7.34 35.21
CA ARG A 71 10.25 7.61 35.80
C ARG A 71 9.31 8.03 34.68
N VAL A 72 8.37 7.18 34.30
CA VAL A 72 7.40 7.46 33.24
C VAL A 72 6.10 7.92 33.88
N ARG A 73 5.80 9.21 33.68
CA ARG A 73 4.56 9.83 34.14
C ARG A 73 3.53 9.82 33.01
N THR A 74 2.35 9.31 33.30
CA THR A 74 1.22 9.32 32.37
C THR A 74 0.61 10.72 32.32
N THR A 75 0.47 11.30 31.13
CA THR A 75 -0.13 12.63 30.95
C THR A 75 -1.62 12.58 31.35
N GLY A 76 -2.03 13.50 32.22
CA GLY A 76 -3.42 13.56 32.72
C GLY A 76 -3.73 12.57 33.85
N SER A 77 -2.71 11.90 34.41
CA SER A 77 -2.83 10.98 35.56
C SER A 77 -1.66 11.20 36.50
N ASP A 78 -1.85 10.85 37.76
CA ASP A 78 -0.78 10.81 38.76
C ASP A 78 0.02 9.50 38.74
N GLU A 79 -0.29 8.62 37.82
CA GLU A 79 0.41 7.33 37.69
C GLU A 79 1.85 7.54 37.22
N ILE A 80 2.78 6.96 37.98
CA ILE A 80 4.21 6.95 37.66
C ILE A 80 4.70 5.51 37.67
N LYS A 81 5.25 5.07 36.55
CA LYS A 81 5.97 3.79 36.44
C LYS A 81 7.46 4.05 36.54
N VAL A 82 8.14 3.24 37.36
CA VAL A 82 9.59 3.35 37.58
C VAL A 82 10.27 2.13 37.00
N PHE A 83 11.31 2.37 36.19
CA PHE A 83 12.12 1.33 35.56
C PHE A 83 13.58 1.50 35.93
N HIS A 84 14.19 0.46 36.48
CA HIS A 84 15.61 0.38 36.72
C HIS A 84 16.31 -0.16 35.49
N THR A 85 17.13 0.65 34.84
CA THR A 85 17.65 0.38 33.51
C THR A 85 19.17 0.61 33.46
N HIS A 86 19.77 0.29 32.30
CA HIS A 86 21.19 0.41 32.06
C HIS A 86 21.41 1.44 30.96
N GLN A 87 22.16 2.49 31.26
CA GLN A 87 22.46 3.57 30.31
C GLN A 87 22.97 3.04 28.97
N LEU A 88 23.89 2.07 29.02
CA LEU A 88 24.46 1.49 27.82
C LEU A 88 23.39 0.89 26.90
N MET A 89 22.45 0.13 27.47
CA MET A 89 21.39 -0.55 26.68
C MET A 89 20.43 0.45 26.03
N LEU A 90 20.08 1.51 26.73
CA LEU A 90 19.21 2.55 26.20
C LEU A 90 19.92 3.36 25.11
N SER A 91 21.17 3.74 25.34
CA SER A 91 21.96 4.58 24.43
C SER A 91 22.37 3.86 23.14
N LEU A 92 22.52 2.53 23.16
CA LEU A 92 22.82 1.74 21.96
C LEU A 92 21.72 1.81 20.89
N GLN A 93 20.47 1.93 21.32
CA GLN A 93 19.31 1.86 20.44
C GLN A 93 18.65 3.23 20.19
N SER A 94 18.98 4.25 21.00
CA SER A 94 18.32 5.55 20.99
C SER A 94 19.29 6.71 21.19
N GLU A 95 19.44 7.53 20.16
CA GLU A 95 20.22 8.77 20.20
C GLU A 95 19.69 9.76 21.26
N ILE A 96 18.37 9.72 21.49
CA ILE A 96 17.75 10.60 22.50
C ILE A 96 18.14 10.15 23.91
N PHE A 97 18.10 8.85 24.21
CA PHE A 97 18.56 8.36 25.51
C PHE A 97 20.06 8.57 25.71
N GLU A 98 20.86 8.41 24.67
CA GLU A 98 22.29 8.73 24.73
C GLU A 98 22.51 10.21 25.16
N SER A 99 21.81 11.13 24.54
CA SER A 99 21.90 12.56 24.84
C SER A 99 21.38 12.89 26.25
N LEU A 100 20.22 12.37 26.63
CA LEU A 100 19.57 12.69 27.92
C LEU A 100 20.33 12.10 29.10
N LEU A 101 20.92 10.92 28.96
CA LEU A 101 21.60 10.19 30.03
C LEU A 101 23.07 10.56 30.18
N HIS A 102 23.60 11.44 29.32
CA HIS A 102 25.02 11.79 29.36
C HIS A 102 25.48 12.35 30.74
N ASN A 103 24.61 13.13 31.41
CA ASN A 103 24.91 13.75 32.69
C ASN A 103 23.91 13.45 33.81
N GLN A 104 22.98 12.54 33.58
CA GLN A 104 21.89 12.25 34.51
C GLN A 104 21.70 10.76 34.68
N THR A 105 21.49 10.30 35.93
CA THR A 105 21.18 8.92 36.25
C THR A 105 19.67 8.69 36.50
N MET A 106 18.90 9.77 36.52
CA MET A 106 17.44 9.71 36.70
C MET A 106 16.76 10.64 35.70
N LEU A 107 15.82 10.07 34.94
CA LEU A 107 15.01 10.80 33.97
C LEU A 107 13.53 10.66 34.29
N THR A 108 12.81 11.82 34.22
CA THR A 108 11.34 11.81 34.24
C THR A 108 10.82 12.05 32.84
N LEU A 109 10.06 11.08 32.32
CA LEU A 109 9.50 11.09 30.98
C LEU A 109 7.99 11.27 31.06
N HIS A 110 7.40 12.04 30.15
CA HIS A 110 5.96 12.27 30.08
C HIS A 110 5.40 11.58 28.82
N GLU A 111 4.45 10.66 29.05
CA GLU A 111 3.86 9.86 27.97
C GLU A 111 2.33 9.94 28.00
N SER A 112 1.71 9.82 26.80
CA SER A 112 0.27 9.63 26.71
C SER A 112 -0.14 8.29 27.36
N PRO A 113 -1.39 8.11 27.82
CA PRO A 113 -1.84 6.87 28.45
C PRO A 113 -1.53 5.62 27.62
N ASP A 114 -1.79 5.67 26.32
CA ASP A 114 -1.53 4.54 25.39
C ASP A 114 -0.04 4.22 25.28
N SER A 115 0.81 5.25 25.21
CA SER A 115 2.26 5.10 25.15
C SER A 115 2.85 4.64 26.48
N ALA A 116 2.37 5.18 27.61
CA ALA A 116 2.77 4.77 28.95
C ALA A 116 2.43 3.32 29.26
N ALA A 117 1.28 2.83 28.76
CA ALA A 117 0.89 1.43 28.89
C ALA A 117 1.86 0.47 28.18
N LEU A 118 2.45 0.90 27.05
CA LEU A 118 3.37 0.10 26.25
C LEU A 118 4.85 0.38 26.52
N PHE A 119 5.16 1.27 27.48
CA PHE A 119 6.53 1.71 27.72
C PHE A 119 7.44 0.59 28.20
N GLU A 120 6.94 -0.33 29.04
CA GLU A 120 7.67 -1.54 29.47
C GLU A 120 8.06 -2.40 28.26
N LYS A 121 7.10 -2.64 27.37
CA LYS A 121 7.31 -3.39 26.13
C LYS A 121 8.33 -2.71 25.20
N PHE A 122 8.30 -1.40 25.14
CA PHE A 122 9.26 -0.58 24.40
C PHE A 122 10.67 -0.69 25.00
N ILE A 123 10.83 -0.57 26.33
CA ILE A 123 12.14 -0.74 26.98
C ILE A 123 12.66 -2.16 26.72
N ARG A 124 11.81 -3.17 26.86
CA ARG A 124 12.21 -4.57 26.61
C ARG A 124 12.75 -4.74 25.20
N TYR A 125 12.14 -4.09 24.21
CA TYR A 125 12.68 -4.09 22.85
C TYR A 125 14.10 -3.53 22.78
N LEU A 126 14.43 -2.46 23.53
CA LEU A 126 15.78 -1.87 23.55
C LEU A 126 16.84 -2.86 24.06
N TYR A 127 16.45 -3.85 24.88
CA TYR A 127 17.36 -4.88 25.38
C TYR A 127 17.48 -6.09 24.44
N CYS A 128 16.38 -6.50 23.82
CA CYS A 128 16.30 -7.79 23.14
C CYS A 128 16.24 -7.65 21.61
N GLY A 129 15.89 -6.48 21.07
CA GLY A 129 15.67 -6.29 19.65
C GLY A 129 14.43 -6.99 19.08
N GLU A 130 13.57 -7.57 19.95
CA GLU A 130 12.38 -8.32 19.58
C GLU A 130 11.13 -7.73 20.23
N ILE A 131 10.04 -7.59 19.45
CA ILE A 131 8.76 -7.09 19.93
C ILE A 131 7.60 -7.73 19.13
N SER A 132 6.57 -8.21 19.85
CA SER A 132 5.32 -8.65 19.25
C SER A 132 4.32 -7.50 19.22
N ILE A 133 3.70 -7.21 18.10
CA ILE A 133 2.84 -6.05 17.92
C ILE A 133 1.40 -6.51 17.65
N LEU A 134 0.45 -5.91 18.36
CA LEU A 134 -0.97 -6.01 18.07
C LEU A 134 -1.44 -4.76 17.31
N LEU A 135 -2.52 -4.89 16.55
CA LEU A 135 -2.99 -3.84 15.66
C LEU A 135 -3.21 -2.49 16.37
N HIS A 136 -3.89 -2.51 17.52
CA HIS A 136 -4.15 -1.32 18.33
C HIS A 136 -2.89 -0.72 18.99
N GLN A 137 -1.78 -1.47 19.04
CA GLN A 137 -0.51 -1.04 19.61
C GLN A 137 0.40 -0.33 18.58
N ALA A 138 0.07 -0.41 17.30
CA ALA A 138 0.93 0.11 16.23
C ALA A 138 1.22 1.61 16.37
N ILE A 139 0.19 2.45 16.49
CA ILE A 139 0.36 3.90 16.64
C ILE A 139 1.16 4.27 17.90
N PRO A 140 0.81 3.79 19.12
CA PRO A 140 1.58 4.13 20.33
C PRO A 140 3.04 3.67 20.25
N LEU A 141 3.32 2.48 19.72
CA LEU A 141 4.69 1.99 19.56
C LEU A 141 5.47 2.78 18.51
N HIS A 142 4.85 3.12 17.39
CA HIS A 142 5.48 3.97 16.39
C HIS A 142 5.79 5.36 16.95
N ARG A 143 4.87 5.93 17.76
CA ARG A 143 5.07 7.21 18.46
C ARG A 143 6.25 7.16 19.42
N LEU A 144 6.37 6.10 20.25
CA LEU A 144 7.51 5.89 21.14
C LEU A 144 8.81 5.77 20.34
N ALA A 145 8.83 4.92 19.30
CA ALA A 145 9.99 4.72 18.45
C ALA A 145 10.45 6.04 17.77
N SER A 146 9.52 6.84 17.29
CA SER A 146 9.80 8.15 16.68
C SER A 146 10.30 9.16 17.73
N LYS A 147 9.63 9.28 18.88
CA LYS A 147 9.99 10.22 19.97
C LYS A 147 11.40 9.97 20.48
N TYR A 148 11.76 8.72 20.68
CA TYR A 148 13.08 8.31 21.18
C TYR A 148 14.07 7.96 20.08
N ARG A 149 13.76 8.24 18.82
CA ARG A 149 14.60 7.97 17.64
C ARG A 149 15.17 6.54 17.60
N VAL A 150 14.33 5.56 17.85
CA VAL A 150 14.66 4.16 17.69
C VAL A 150 14.32 3.74 16.27
N SER A 151 15.22 4.06 15.32
CA SER A 151 14.95 3.96 13.87
C SER A 151 14.62 2.55 13.39
N SER A 152 15.20 1.52 14.01
CA SER A 152 14.90 0.11 13.68
C SER A 152 13.46 -0.25 14.05
N LEU A 153 12.99 0.13 15.24
CA LEU A 153 11.62 -0.10 15.69
C LEU A 153 10.63 0.73 14.87
N GLN A 154 10.94 2.00 14.62
CA GLN A 154 10.09 2.88 13.81
C GLN A 154 9.82 2.29 12.44
N ARG A 155 10.89 1.85 11.73
CA ARG A 155 10.75 1.19 10.41
C ARG A 155 10.00 -0.13 10.51
N GLY A 156 10.29 -0.94 11.52
CA GLY A 156 9.61 -2.23 11.72
C GLY A 156 8.10 -2.07 11.98
N VAL A 157 7.71 -1.06 12.78
CA VAL A 157 6.29 -0.78 13.02
C VAL A 157 5.61 -0.19 11.78
N ALA A 158 6.27 0.72 11.06
CA ALA A 158 5.73 1.27 9.80
C ALA A 158 5.52 0.16 8.76
N GLU A 159 6.46 -0.78 8.64
CA GLU A 159 6.32 -1.94 7.75
C GLU A 159 5.20 -2.89 8.21
N TYR A 160 5.08 -3.12 9.52
CA TYR A 160 3.94 -3.85 10.09
C TYR A 160 2.61 -3.18 9.70
N MET A 161 2.49 -1.85 9.83
CA MET A 161 1.29 -1.12 9.45
C MET A 161 0.98 -1.30 7.95
N LYS A 162 1.96 -1.14 7.07
CA LYS A 162 1.80 -1.36 5.61
C LYS A 162 1.30 -2.76 5.28
N ASN A 163 1.82 -3.78 5.96
CA ASN A 163 1.46 -5.17 5.71
C ASN A 163 0.10 -5.57 6.32
N HIS A 164 -0.48 -4.73 7.18
CA HIS A 164 -1.73 -5.01 7.89
C HIS A 164 -2.85 -4.01 7.55
N LEU A 165 -2.77 -3.29 6.43
CA LEU A 165 -3.81 -2.35 5.99
C LEU A 165 -5.16 -3.05 5.73
N ALA A 166 -5.12 -4.31 5.30
CA ALA A 166 -6.30 -5.07 4.90
C ALA A 166 -7.01 -5.80 6.04
N ILE A 167 -6.53 -5.70 7.29
CA ILE A 167 -7.13 -6.42 8.42
C ILE A 167 -8.44 -5.74 8.84
N GLU A 168 -9.51 -6.55 8.93
CA GLU A 168 -10.74 -6.13 9.55
C GLU A 168 -10.53 -5.88 11.04
N SER A 169 -10.67 -4.64 11.44
CA SER A 169 -10.98 -4.31 12.82
C SER A 169 -12.37 -3.69 12.84
N ASN A 170 -13.19 -4.12 13.79
CA ASN A 170 -14.51 -3.51 14.00
C ASN A 170 -14.45 -2.00 14.28
N GLN A 171 -13.24 -1.47 14.47
CA GLN A 171 -12.98 -0.08 14.81
C GLN A 171 -12.38 0.73 13.66
N GLY A 172 -12.11 0.10 12.49
CA GLY A 172 -11.45 0.75 11.36
C GLY A 172 -10.05 1.28 11.71
N HIS A 173 -9.06 1.15 10.83
CA HIS A 173 -7.70 1.58 11.15
C HIS A 173 -6.97 2.28 10.02
N VAL A 174 -7.30 2.03 8.75
CA VAL A 174 -6.57 2.62 7.62
C VAL A 174 -6.71 4.12 7.57
N VAL A 175 -7.93 4.64 7.77
CA VAL A 175 -8.19 6.07 7.81
C VAL A 175 -7.50 6.73 9.00
N SER A 176 -7.55 6.10 10.18
CA SER A 176 -6.83 6.59 11.37
C SER A 176 -5.32 6.57 11.19
N TRP A 177 -4.78 5.55 10.52
CA TRP A 177 -3.36 5.46 10.21
C TRP A 177 -2.93 6.50 9.18
N TYR A 178 -3.76 6.77 8.18
CA TYR A 178 -3.53 7.88 7.25
C TYR A 178 -3.42 9.22 7.98
N HIS A 179 -4.40 9.56 8.82
CA HIS A 179 -4.38 10.81 9.59
C HIS A 179 -3.19 10.88 10.57
N TYR A 180 -2.81 9.75 11.15
CA TYR A 180 -1.62 9.66 11.97
C TYR A 180 -0.35 9.94 11.16
N ALA A 181 -0.19 9.32 9.99
CA ALA A 181 0.94 9.51 9.10
C ALA A 181 1.09 10.97 8.64
N VAL A 182 -0.02 11.61 8.25
CA VAL A 182 -0.05 13.05 7.91
C VAL A 182 0.45 13.90 9.08
N ARG A 183 -0.04 13.64 10.29
CA ARG A 183 0.30 14.42 11.49
C ARG A 183 1.78 14.33 11.86
N ILE A 184 2.41 13.18 11.64
CA ILE A 184 3.84 12.97 11.96
C ILE A 184 4.77 13.24 10.78
N GLY A 185 4.23 13.51 9.57
CA GLY A 185 5.00 13.75 8.36
C GLY A 185 5.64 12.48 7.78
N ASP A 186 5.07 11.28 8.02
CA ASP A 186 5.53 10.03 7.39
C ASP A 186 4.88 9.86 6.03
N GLU A 187 5.51 10.42 4.98
CA GLU A 187 5.02 10.40 3.61
C GLU A 187 4.87 8.97 3.07
N ALA A 188 5.77 8.06 3.44
CA ALA A 188 5.75 6.69 2.94
C ALA A 188 4.55 5.89 3.49
N LEU A 189 4.23 6.05 4.76
CA LEU A 189 3.05 5.45 5.38
C LEU A 189 1.77 6.11 4.87
N GLN A 190 1.77 7.45 4.74
CA GLN A 190 0.67 8.21 4.18
C GLN A 190 0.29 7.71 2.79
N GLU A 191 1.27 7.62 1.87
CA GLU A 191 1.03 7.16 0.50
C GLU A 191 0.56 5.69 0.45
N SER A 192 1.10 4.82 1.31
CA SER A 192 0.66 3.43 1.40
C SER A 192 -0.80 3.31 1.84
N CYS A 193 -1.23 4.11 2.83
CA CYS A 193 -2.62 4.18 3.28
C CYS A 193 -3.53 4.75 2.19
N LEU A 194 -3.12 5.84 1.54
CA LEU A 194 -3.88 6.50 0.48
C LEU A 194 -4.07 5.56 -0.73
N GLN A 195 -3.03 4.85 -1.12
CA GLN A 195 -3.10 3.88 -2.22
C GLN A 195 -4.01 2.70 -1.87
N PHE A 196 -3.92 2.17 -0.66
CA PHE A 196 -4.83 1.12 -0.20
C PHE A 196 -6.29 1.59 -0.23
N LEU A 197 -6.57 2.79 0.29
CA LEU A 197 -7.92 3.39 0.25
C LEU A 197 -8.41 3.55 -1.19
N ALA A 198 -7.57 4.04 -2.10
CA ALA A 198 -7.94 4.23 -3.49
C ALA A 198 -8.29 2.91 -4.19
N TRP A 199 -7.54 1.84 -3.95
CA TRP A 199 -7.77 0.54 -4.60
C TRP A 199 -8.82 -0.33 -3.94
N ASN A 200 -9.26 0.02 -2.72
CA ASN A 200 -10.25 -0.73 -1.96
C ASN A 200 -11.42 0.15 -1.47
N LEU A 201 -11.68 1.23 -2.18
CA LEU A 201 -12.61 2.26 -1.72
C LEU A 201 -14.05 1.71 -1.54
N SER A 202 -14.54 0.88 -2.45
CA SER A 202 -15.86 0.24 -2.32
C SER A 202 -16.00 -0.54 -1.00
N ALA A 203 -14.94 -1.25 -0.58
CA ALA A 203 -14.96 -1.97 0.68
C ALA A 203 -14.99 -1.01 1.89
N VAL A 204 -14.25 0.09 1.83
CA VAL A 204 -14.16 1.09 2.91
C VAL A 204 -15.45 1.88 3.04
N MET A 205 -16.09 2.27 1.93
CA MET A 205 -17.38 3.01 1.92
C MET A 205 -18.48 2.25 2.66
N GLY A 206 -18.45 0.93 2.66
CA GLY A 206 -19.40 0.07 3.40
C GLY A 206 -19.09 -0.09 4.90
N THR A 207 -18.06 0.55 5.44
CA THR A 207 -17.63 0.41 6.84
C THR A 207 -17.80 1.68 7.65
N ALA A 208 -17.67 1.55 8.98
CA ALA A 208 -17.68 2.70 9.89
C ALA A 208 -16.53 3.69 9.63
N GLU A 209 -15.42 3.22 9.03
CA GLU A 209 -14.27 4.08 8.67
C GLU A 209 -14.62 5.20 7.69
N TRP A 210 -15.56 4.95 6.78
CA TRP A 210 -16.01 5.96 5.83
C TRP A 210 -16.46 7.25 6.51
N ALA A 211 -17.11 7.11 7.64
CA ALA A 211 -17.54 8.25 8.46
C ALA A 211 -16.39 9.00 9.14
N SER A 212 -15.19 8.43 9.17
CA SER A 212 -14.01 9.06 9.77
C SER A 212 -13.09 9.72 8.74
N VAL A 213 -13.43 9.62 7.44
CA VAL A 213 -12.69 10.28 6.35
C VAL A 213 -12.82 11.80 6.51
N SER A 214 -11.69 12.51 6.54
CA SER A 214 -11.69 13.99 6.59
C SER A 214 -12.04 14.59 5.23
N VAL A 215 -12.42 15.87 5.23
CA VAL A 215 -12.69 16.64 4.00
C VAL A 215 -11.51 16.57 3.03
N GLU A 216 -10.30 16.80 3.55
CA GLU A 216 -9.06 16.84 2.78
C GLU A 216 -8.78 15.49 2.12
N LEU A 217 -8.90 14.41 2.91
CA LEU A 217 -8.71 13.04 2.39
C LEU A 217 -9.76 12.71 1.33
N LEU A 218 -11.02 13.07 1.56
CA LEU A 218 -12.08 12.82 0.60
C LEU A 218 -11.84 13.55 -0.72
N LEU A 219 -11.45 14.82 -0.68
CA LEU A 219 -11.12 15.59 -1.89
C LEU A 219 -9.94 14.98 -2.64
N LEU A 220 -8.88 14.56 -1.93
CA LEU A 220 -7.74 13.86 -2.54
C LEU A 220 -8.16 12.57 -3.24
N LEU A 221 -9.02 11.78 -2.62
CA LEU A 221 -9.54 10.55 -3.23
C LEU A 221 -10.37 10.86 -4.48
N LEU A 222 -11.24 11.86 -4.43
CA LEU A 222 -12.09 12.23 -5.56
C LEU A 222 -11.33 12.73 -6.79
N GLU A 223 -10.14 13.30 -6.61
CA GLU A 223 -9.26 13.73 -7.72
C GLU A 223 -8.56 12.56 -8.41
N ARG A 224 -8.40 11.41 -7.75
CA ARG A 224 -7.68 10.25 -8.29
C ARG A 224 -8.44 9.56 -9.41
N SER A 225 -7.70 9.09 -10.42
CA SER A 225 -8.23 8.31 -11.54
C SER A 225 -8.08 6.80 -11.38
N ASP A 226 -7.31 6.36 -10.39
CA ASP A 226 -7.03 4.96 -10.09
C ASP A 226 -7.94 4.34 -9.03
N LEU A 227 -8.97 5.07 -8.57
CA LEU A 227 -9.97 4.53 -7.65
C LEU A 227 -10.61 3.26 -8.21
N VAL A 228 -10.72 2.24 -7.37
CA VAL A 228 -11.40 0.99 -7.69
C VAL A 228 -12.79 1.00 -7.05
N LEU A 229 -13.84 0.94 -7.87
CA LEU A 229 -15.25 1.16 -7.52
C LEU A 229 -16.14 0.21 -8.30
N GLN A 230 -17.34 -0.07 -7.83
CA GLN A 230 -18.34 -0.76 -8.66
C GLN A 230 -18.83 0.14 -9.81
N SER A 231 -19.08 1.42 -9.49
CA SER A 231 -19.52 2.42 -10.47
C SER A 231 -19.33 3.84 -9.92
N GLU A 232 -19.40 4.84 -10.79
CA GLU A 232 -19.38 6.25 -10.36
C GLU A 232 -20.66 6.62 -9.56
N LEU A 233 -21.77 5.95 -9.82
CA LEU A 233 -23.00 6.13 -9.06
C LEU A 233 -22.83 5.69 -7.60
N GLU A 234 -22.12 4.57 -7.36
CA GLU A 234 -21.78 4.13 -6.00
C GLU A 234 -20.99 5.21 -5.24
N LEU A 235 -19.99 5.79 -5.89
CA LEU A 235 -19.17 6.85 -5.30
C LEU A 235 -20.03 8.08 -4.98
N TYR A 236 -20.88 8.49 -5.91
CA TYR A 236 -21.80 9.60 -5.68
C TYR A 236 -22.69 9.38 -4.46
N THR A 237 -23.32 8.21 -4.37
CA THR A 237 -24.18 7.84 -3.24
C THR A 237 -23.43 7.87 -1.91
N ALA A 238 -22.22 7.31 -1.88
CA ALA A 238 -21.40 7.32 -0.67
C ALA A 238 -20.97 8.73 -0.25
N VAL A 239 -20.67 9.61 -1.20
CA VAL A 239 -20.36 11.02 -0.93
C VAL A 239 -21.59 11.77 -0.45
N GLU A 240 -22.76 11.51 -1.02
CA GLU A 240 -24.04 12.10 -0.56
C GLU A 240 -24.34 11.74 0.90
N GLU A 241 -24.18 10.47 1.28
CA GLU A 241 -24.32 9.99 2.66
C GLU A 241 -23.32 10.66 3.60
N TRP A 242 -22.06 10.78 3.14
CA TRP A 242 -21.01 11.45 3.89
C TRP A 242 -21.33 12.93 4.12
N VAL A 243 -21.79 13.65 3.09
CA VAL A 243 -22.23 15.06 3.16
C VAL A 243 -23.42 15.22 4.11
N ALA A 244 -24.41 14.34 4.04
CA ALA A 244 -25.55 14.35 4.93
C ALA A 244 -25.15 14.21 6.41
N LYS A 245 -24.15 13.38 6.69
CA LYS A 245 -23.64 13.13 8.04
C LYS A 245 -22.79 14.27 8.59
N HIS A 246 -21.89 14.83 7.78
CA HIS A 246 -20.88 15.80 8.23
C HIS A 246 -21.29 17.25 8.02
N GLN A 247 -22.25 17.50 7.14
CA GLN A 247 -22.79 18.83 6.82
C GLN A 247 -21.67 19.89 6.58
N PRO A 248 -20.72 19.62 5.67
CA PRO A 248 -19.64 20.55 5.39
C PRO A 248 -20.17 21.85 4.73
N GLU A 249 -19.31 22.84 4.61
CA GLU A 249 -19.64 24.09 3.93
C GLU A 249 -20.03 23.87 2.47
N SER A 250 -20.95 24.69 1.95
CA SER A 250 -21.47 24.60 0.58
C SER A 250 -20.34 24.61 -0.46
N SER A 251 -19.31 25.44 -0.27
CA SER A 251 -18.13 25.52 -1.16
C SER A 251 -17.37 24.18 -1.25
N VAL A 252 -17.29 23.43 -0.17
CA VAL A 252 -16.66 22.10 -0.13
C VAL A 252 -17.52 21.06 -0.84
N VAL A 253 -18.84 21.08 -0.60
CA VAL A 253 -19.78 20.19 -1.29
C VAL A 253 -19.71 20.40 -2.80
N GLU A 254 -19.68 21.65 -3.24
CA GLU A 254 -19.58 22.00 -4.67
C GLU A 254 -18.29 21.46 -5.28
N LYS A 255 -17.14 21.56 -4.59
CA LYS A 255 -15.89 20.94 -5.04
C LYS A 255 -16.00 19.42 -5.17
N MET A 256 -16.60 18.75 -4.19
CA MET A 256 -16.82 17.31 -4.24
C MET A 256 -17.71 16.92 -5.43
N LEU A 257 -18.80 17.61 -5.65
CA LEU A 257 -19.71 17.37 -6.76
C LEU A 257 -19.04 17.64 -8.12
N ARG A 258 -18.18 18.65 -8.23
CA ARG A 258 -17.46 18.93 -9.46
C ARG A 258 -16.37 17.90 -9.79
N SER A 259 -15.93 17.10 -8.81
CA SER A 259 -14.98 16.01 -8.99
C SER A 259 -15.62 14.70 -9.46
N MET A 260 -16.97 14.65 -9.53
CA MET A 260 -17.70 13.48 -10.04
C MET A 260 -17.62 13.36 -11.54
N ARG A 261 -17.56 12.14 -12.05
CA ARG A 261 -17.46 11.83 -13.49
C ARG A 261 -18.83 11.48 -14.06
N TYR A 262 -19.71 12.49 -14.15
CA TYR A 262 -21.10 12.33 -14.60
C TYR A 262 -21.28 11.58 -15.92
N PRO A 263 -20.36 11.71 -16.94
CA PRO A 263 -20.45 10.91 -18.18
C PRO A 263 -20.32 9.40 -17.96
N MET A 264 -19.86 8.96 -16.78
CA MET A 264 -19.76 7.53 -16.43
C MET A 264 -21.07 7.00 -15.78
N ILE A 265 -22.04 7.87 -15.53
CA ILE A 265 -23.37 7.54 -14.99
C ILE A 265 -24.37 7.54 -16.14
N SER A 266 -25.24 6.51 -16.21
CA SER A 266 -26.23 6.43 -17.28
C SER A 266 -27.22 7.60 -17.25
N PRO A 267 -27.79 8.02 -18.41
CA PRO A 267 -28.73 9.13 -18.46
C PRO A 267 -29.95 8.99 -17.55
N SER A 268 -30.46 7.77 -17.40
CA SER A 268 -31.59 7.48 -16.49
C SER A 268 -31.22 7.76 -15.03
N HIS A 269 -30.05 7.31 -14.60
CA HIS A 269 -29.57 7.59 -13.24
C HIS A 269 -29.26 9.07 -13.03
N LEU A 270 -28.65 9.75 -14.02
CA LEU A 270 -28.43 11.20 -13.95
C LEU A 270 -29.75 11.96 -13.76
N PHE A 271 -30.79 11.56 -14.49
CA PHE A 271 -32.11 12.15 -14.35
C PHE A 271 -32.71 11.92 -12.95
N HIS A 272 -32.56 10.72 -12.39
CA HIS A 272 -32.98 10.43 -11.03
C HIS A 272 -32.24 11.27 -10.00
N LEU A 273 -30.91 11.40 -10.11
CA LEU A 273 -30.12 12.24 -9.22
C LEU A 273 -30.56 13.69 -9.23
N GLN A 274 -30.84 14.25 -10.42
CA GLN A 274 -31.34 15.64 -10.54
C GLN A 274 -32.67 15.86 -9.82
N LYS A 275 -33.50 14.84 -9.67
CA LYS A 275 -34.87 14.97 -9.09
C LYS A 275 -34.95 14.52 -7.65
N GLN A 276 -34.11 13.56 -7.23
CA GLN A 276 -34.26 12.87 -5.94
C GLN A 276 -33.12 13.14 -4.96
N SER A 277 -31.90 13.43 -5.46
CA SER A 277 -30.78 13.74 -4.60
C SER A 277 -30.92 15.12 -3.97
N LEU A 278 -31.02 15.18 -2.65
CA LEU A 278 -31.14 16.45 -1.91
C LEU A 278 -29.89 17.31 -2.09
N VAL A 279 -28.72 16.69 -2.11
CA VAL A 279 -27.43 17.38 -2.31
C VAL A 279 -27.36 17.96 -3.72
N MET A 280 -27.74 17.18 -4.74
CA MET A 280 -27.77 17.63 -6.13
C MET A 280 -28.75 18.79 -6.33
N VAL A 281 -29.97 18.68 -5.79
CA VAL A 281 -31.00 19.73 -5.93
C VAL A 281 -30.53 21.02 -5.27
N LYS A 282 -29.94 20.94 -4.08
CA LYS A 282 -29.45 22.10 -3.33
C LYS A 282 -28.31 22.83 -4.05
N HIS A 283 -27.39 22.08 -4.68
CA HIS A 283 -26.18 22.60 -5.31
C HIS A 283 -26.21 22.51 -6.86
N TYR A 284 -27.42 22.43 -7.44
CA TYR A 284 -27.60 22.22 -8.87
C TYR A 284 -26.84 23.23 -9.74
N ASN A 285 -26.88 24.52 -9.37
CA ASN A 285 -26.21 25.58 -10.13
C ASN A 285 -24.71 25.41 -10.24
N ALA A 286 -24.08 24.76 -9.27
CA ALA A 286 -22.63 24.52 -9.28
C ALA A 286 -22.21 23.42 -10.24
N VAL A 287 -23.10 22.56 -10.70
CA VAL A 287 -22.80 21.37 -11.52
C VAL A 287 -23.66 21.23 -12.77
N GLN A 288 -24.61 22.15 -13.03
CA GLN A 288 -25.49 22.08 -14.19
C GLN A 288 -24.74 22.00 -15.51
N ASP A 289 -23.62 22.69 -15.62
CA ASP A 289 -22.75 22.68 -16.80
C ASP A 289 -22.17 21.26 -17.04
N LEU A 290 -21.73 20.58 -15.98
CA LEU A 290 -21.18 19.22 -16.04
C LEU A 290 -22.26 18.19 -16.39
N LEU A 291 -23.43 18.34 -15.80
CA LEU A 291 -24.58 17.47 -16.10
C LEU A 291 -25.03 17.65 -17.55
N PHE A 292 -25.08 18.88 -18.05
CA PHE A 292 -25.43 19.15 -19.43
C PHE A 292 -24.42 18.51 -20.39
N GLN A 293 -23.13 18.67 -20.14
CA GLN A 293 -22.08 18.00 -20.91
C GLN A 293 -22.19 16.47 -20.86
N ALA A 294 -22.53 15.89 -19.71
CA ALA A 294 -22.76 14.47 -19.59
C ALA A 294 -23.92 13.97 -20.45
N PHE A 295 -25.06 14.67 -20.47
CA PHE A 295 -26.18 14.34 -21.34
C PHE A 295 -25.83 14.48 -22.81
N GLN A 296 -25.08 15.52 -23.19
CA GLN A 296 -24.59 15.69 -24.56
C GLN A 296 -23.64 14.55 -24.96
N PHE A 297 -22.75 14.12 -24.06
CA PHE A 297 -21.85 13.00 -24.29
C PHE A 297 -22.61 11.69 -24.56
N HIS A 298 -23.73 11.46 -23.84
CA HIS A 298 -24.57 10.29 -24.06
C HIS A 298 -25.42 10.37 -25.32
N SER A 299 -25.68 11.56 -25.85
CA SER A 299 -26.54 11.79 -27.01
C SER A 299 -25.82 11.69 -28.34
N ALA A 300 -24.49 11.75 -28.34
CA ALA A 300 -23.66 11.73 -29.54
C ALA A 300 -22.65 10.57 -29.49
N SER A 301 -22.09 10.19 -30.64
CA SER A 301 -20.93 9.32 -30.62
C SER A 301 -19.74 10.06 -29.96
N PRO A 302 -18.93 9.40 -29.12
CA PRO A 302 -17.79 10.03 -28.46
C PRO A 302 -16.82 10.71 -29.43
N ILE A 303 -16.62 10.14 -30.61
CA ILE A 303 -15.77 10.72 -31.66
C ILE A 303 -16.36 12.02 -32.20
N HIS A 304 -17.67 12.07 -32.38
CA HIS A 304 -18.34 13.31 -32.79
C HIS A 304 -18.26 14.38 -31.70
N PHE A 305 -18.51 13.96 -30.45
CA PHE A 305 -18.41 14.81 -29.26
C PHE A 305 -16.99 15.40 -29.10
N ALA A 306 -15.93 14.58 -29.33
CA ALA A 306 -14.53 15.00 -29.25
C ALA A 306 -14.12 16.09 -30.25
N LYS A 307 -14.95 16.40 -31.27
CA LYS A 307 -14.72 17.53 -32.16
C LYS A 307 -15.05 18.88 -31.52
N TYR A 308 -15.89 18.89 -30.52
CA TYR A 308 -16.44 20.12 -29.93
C TYR A 308 -16.02 20.29 -28.45
N PHE A 309 -15.69 19.20 -27.78
CA PHE A 309 -15.36 19.16 -26.35
C PHE A 309 -14.00 18.53 -26.10
N ASP A 310 -13.32 19.01 -25.06
CA ASP A 310 -12.05 18.39 -24.61
C ASP A 310 -12.35 17.12 -23.81
N VAL A 311 -12.19 15.97 -24.45
CA VAL A 311 -12.37 14.66 -23.85
C VAL A 311 -11.16 14.18 -23.03
N ASN A 312 -10.07 14.95 -22.98
CA ASN A 312 -8.90 14.62 -22.18
C ASN A 312 -9.03 15.07 -20.71
N CYS A 313 -10.08 15.85 -20.38
CA CYS A 313 -10.30 16.24 -19.01
C CYS A 313 -10.75 15.04 -18.16
N SER A 314 -10.46 15.07 -16.86
CA SER A 314 -10.69 13.97 -15.92
C SER A 314 -12.13 13.47 -15.90
N MET A 315 -13.11 14.33 -16.20
CA MET A 315 -14.52 14.00 -16.24
C MET A 315 -14.88 12.89 -17.25
N PHE A 316 -14.15 12.80 -18.38
CA PHE A 316 -14.36 11.79 -19.42
C PHE A 316 -13.44 10.58 -19.32
N LEU A 317 -12.52 10.56 -18.34
CA LEU A 317 -11.62 9.44 -18.11
C LEU A 317 -12.25 8.46 -17.10
N PRO A 318 -12.55 7.21 -17.46
CA PRO A 318 -13.11 6.25 -16.52
C PRO A 318 -12.14 5.93 -15.38
N ARG A 319 -12.67 5.77 -14.17
CA ARG A 319 -11.93 5.16 -13.04
C ARG A 319 -11.85 3.64 -13.25
N ASN A 320 -11.39 2.90 -12.26
CA ASN A 320 -11.35 1.43 -12.34
C ASN A 320 -12.69 0.86 -11.86
N TYR A 321 -13.65 0.73 -12.78
CA TYR A 321 -14.97 0.19 -12.45
C TYR A 321 -14.99 -1.34 -12.55
N LEU A 322 -15.47 -2.00 -11.49
CA LEU A 322 -15.51 -3.45 -11.35
C LEU A 322 -16.73 -4.10 -12.04
N SER A 323 -17.69 -3.32 -12.48
CA SER A 323 -18.89 -3.86 -13.15
C SER A 323 -18.53 -4.59 -14.44
N THR A 324 -19.33 -5.59 -14.81
CA THR A 324 -19.09 -6.48 -15.97
C THR A 324 -19.07 -5.74 -17.31
N SER A 325 -19.60 -4.53 -17.37
CA SER A 325 -19.51 -3.69 -18.57
C SER A 325 -18.08 -3.23 -18.90
N TRP A 326 -17.21 -3.18 -17.88
CA TRP A 326 -15.85 -2.68 -17.99
C TRP A 326 -14.79 -3.78 -17.99
N GLY A 327 -15.12 -4.97 -17.50
CA GLY A 327 -14.13 -6.01 -17.37
C GLY A 327 -14.66 -7.33 -16.83
N SER A 328 -13.75 -8.17 -16.40
CA SER A 328 -14.07 -9.48 -15.87
C SER A 328 -13.10 -9.92 -14.79
N GLN A 329 -13.64 -10.61 -13.81
CA GLN A 329 -12.83 -11.33 -12.83
C GLN A 329 -12.34 -12.66 -13.44
N TRP A 330 -11.08 -12.99 -13.20
CA TRP A 330 -10.50 -14.25 -13.65
C TRP A 330 -9.69 -14.90 -12.51
N VAL A 331 -10.01 -16.15 -12.21
CA VAL A 331 -9.32 -16.96 -11.21
C VAL A 331 -8.50 -18.03 -11.92
N ILE A 332 -7.20 -18.00 -11.71
CA ILE A 332 -6.24 -18.95 -12.30
C ILE A 332 -5.81 -19.93 -11.22
N ASN A 333 -6.31 -21.15 -11.30
CA ASN A 333 -5.96 -22.24 -10.37
C ASN A 333 -4.57 -22.80 -10.72
N ASN A 334 -3.74 -23.04 -9.70
CA ASN A 334 -2.36 -23.54 -9.85
C ASN A 334 -1.53 -22.74 -10.88
N PRO A 335 -1.38 -21.43 -10.71
CA PRO A 335 -0.84 -20.53 -11.73
C PRO A 335 0.63 -20.83 -12.11
N ALA A 336 1.35 -21.62 -11.34
CA ALA A 336 2.75 -21.94 -11.61
C ALA A 336 2.96 -23.07 -12.65
N ARG A 337 1.88 -23.76 -13.07
CA ARG A 337 2.00 -24.99 -13.88
C ARG A 337 1.93 -24.73 -15.38
N ASP A 338 0.78 -24.30 -15.86
CA ASP A 338 0.43 -24.33 -17.26
C ASP A 338 -0.06 -22.97 -17.76
N ASP A 339 0.05 -22.76 -19.06
CA ASP A 339 -0.59 -21.63 -19.72
C ASP A 339 -2.11 -21.71 -19.56
N ARG A 340 -2.73 -20.57 -19.34
CA ARG A 340 -4.17 -20.41 -19.19
C ARG A 340 -4.67 -19.31 -20.10
N SER A 341 -5.84 -19.50 -20.66
CA SER A 341 -6.49 -18.47 -21.47
C SER A 341 -7.96 -18.31 -21.09
N THR A 342 -8.46 -17.13 -21.31
CA THR A 342 -9.88 -16.80 -21.16
C THR A 342 -10.28 -15.74 -22.17
N SER A 343 -11.58 -15.57 -22.36
CA SER A 343 -12.12 -14.47 -23.16
C SER A 343 -13.30 -13.85 -22.42
N PHE A 344 -13.49 -12.55 -22.62
CA PHE A 344 -14.62 -11.83 -22.04
C PHE A 344 -15.01 -10.65 -22.96
N GLN A 345 -16.16 -10.04 -22.69
CA GLN A 345 -16.65 -8.91 -23.47
C GLN A 345 -16.83 -7.70 -22.57
N THR A 346 -16.48 -6.54 -23.12
CA THR A 346 -16.79 -5.24 -22.52
C THR A 346 -17.64 -4.40 -23.45
N GLN A 347 -18.25 -3.36 -22.91
CA GLN A 347 -18.82 -2.31 -23.77
C GLN A 347 -17.70 -1.55 -24.50
N LEU A 348 -18.00 -0.99 -25.65
CA LEU A 348 -17.04 -0.15 -26.40
C LEU A 348 -16.75 1.17 -25.64
N GLY A 349 -17.74 1.73 -24.98
CA GLY A 349 -17.60 2.95 -24.18
C GLY A 349 -18.82 3.21 -23.30
N PRO A 350 -18.72 4.20 -22.38
CA PRO A 350 -19.79 4.55 -21.42
C PRO A 350 -20.94 5.31 -22.05
N SER A 351 -20.75 5.95 -23.22
CA SER A 351 -21.79 6.66 -23.92
C SER A 351 -22.96 5.73 -24.25
N ASN A 352 -24.18 6.22 -24.12
CA ASN A 352 -25.39 5.46 -24.50
C ASN A 352 -25.34 5.01 -25.97
N HIS A 353 -24.66 5.76 -26.82
CA HIS A 353 -24.41 5.41 -28.22
C HIS A 353 -23.54 4.14 -28.40
N ASP A 354 -22.58 3.91 -27.49
CA ASP A 354 -21.61 2.81 -27.58
C ASP A 354 -21.85 1.70 -26.55
N SER A 355 -22.76 1.91 -25.61
CA SER A 355 -23.03 0.94 -24.52
C SER A 355 -23.59 -0.41 -25.00
N SER A 356 -24.24 -0.46 -26.17
CA SER A 356 -24.72 -1.68 -26.81
C SER A 356 -23.65 -2.41 -27.64
N LYS A 357 -22.58 -1.72 -28.04
CA LYS A 357 -21.49 -2.27 -28.82
C LYS A 357 -20.56 -3.07 -27.90
N ARG A 358 -20.24 -4.30 -28.27
CA ARG A 358 -19.39 -5.19 -27.48
C ARG A 358 -18.04 -5.42 -28.15
N VAL A 359 -17.00 -5.41 -27.33
CA VAL A 359 -15.63 -5.75 -27.74
C VAL A 359 -15.24 -7.04 -27.03
N THR A 360 -14.81 -8.03 -27.78
CA THR A 360 -14.32 -9.31 -27.23
C THR A 360 -12.80 -9.21 -27.02
N TRP A 361 -12.36 -9.61 -25.84
CA TRP A 361 -10.96 -9.62 -25.44
C TRP A 361 -10.49 -11.03 -25.19
N ASN A 362 -9.32 -11.39 -25.73
CA ASN A 362 -8.63 -12.63 -25.45
C ASN A 362 -7.50 -12.36 -24.44
N VAL A 363 -7.41 -13.19 -23.43
CA VAL A 363 -6.40 -13.10 -22.38
C VAL A 363 -5.61 -14.40 -22.32
N LEU A 364 -4.29 -14.29 -22.33
CA LEU A 364 -3.35 -15.38 -22.18
C LEU A 364 -2.46 -15.13 -20.98
N PHE A 365 -2.38 -16.09 -20.08
CA PHE A 365 -1.43 -16.12 -18.97
C PHE A 365 -0.45 -17.28 -19.17
N SER A 366 0.84 -16.98 -19.14
CA SER A 366 1.93 -17.95 -19.22
C SER A 366 2.84 -17.80 -18.00
N PRO A 367 2.95 -18.82 -17.11
CA PRO A 367 3.72 -18.70 -15.87
C PRO A 367 5.24 -18.68 -16.10
N ARG A 368 5.71 -19.22 -17.22
CA ARG A 368 7.14 -19.37 -17.54
C ARG A 368 7.41 -19.03 -19.01
N TRP A 369 7.30 -17.77 -19.34
CA TRP A 369 7.61 -17.37 -20.70
C TRP A 369 9.12 -17.09 -20.85
N LEU A 370 9.74 -17.78 -21.82
CA LEU A 370 11.10 -17.51 -22.25
C LEU A 370 11.08 -16.88 -23.64
N PRO A 371 11.88 -15.83 -23.90
CA PRO A 371 12.05 -15.29 -25.25
C PRO A 371 12.49 -16.40 -26.22
N VAL A 372 12.05 -16.32 -27.47
CA VAL A 372 12.37 -17.33 -28.50
C VAL A 372 13.87 -17.56 -28.64
N SER A 373 14.67 -16.51 -28.45
CA SER A 373 16.15 -16.56 -28.47
C SER A 373 16.77 -17.37 -27.33
N LEU A 374 16.00 -17.66 -26.27
CA LEU A 374 16.44 -18.42 -25.10
C LEU A 374 15.78 -19.80 -25.00
N ARG A 375 14.89 -20.13 -25.95
CA ARG A 375 14.26 -21.46 -25.97
C ARG A 375 15.30 -22.49 -26.41
N PRO A 376 15.50 -23.59 -25.65
CA PRO A 376 16.40 -24.64 -26.08
C PRO A 376 15.87 -25.25 -27.37
N VAL A 377 16.63 -25.12 -28.45
CA VAL A 377 16.37 -25.87 -29.69
C VAL A 377 17.01 -27.24 -29.49
N TYR A 378 16.20 -28.28 -29.32
CA TYR A 378 16.71 -29.63 -29.33
C TYR A 378 17.18 -29.96 -30.74
N SER A 379 18.48 -29.88 -30.94
CA SER A 379 19.15 -30.39 -32.12
C SER A 379 19.73 -31.77 -31.75
N ASP A 380 19.33 -32.79 -32.47
CA ASP A 380 19.76 -34.20 -32.29
C ASP A 380 21.21 -34.45 -32.70
N SER A 381 22.11 -33.49 -32.67
CA SER A 381 23.49 -33.68 -33.07
C SER A 381 24.48 -33.27 -31.95
N VAL A 382 25.00 -34.31 -31.29
CA VAL A 382 26.38 -34.53 -30.83
C VAL A 382 27.10 -33.39 -30.10
N SER A 383 27.35 -33.67 -28.80
CA SER A 383 28.53 -33.21 -28.01
C SER A 383 28.91 -31.75 -28.12
N GLY A 384 28.22 -30.91 -27.39
CA GLY A 384 28.70 -29.60 -26.99
C GLY A 384 28.03 -29.27 -25.65
N ALA A 385 28.84 -28.74 -24.73
CA ALA A 385 28.40 -28.38 -23.40
C ALA A 385 27.09 -27.59 -23.46
N ILE A 386 25.99 -28.25 -23.09
CA ILE A 386 24.71 -27.61 -22.88
C ILE A 386 24.88 -26.67 -21.69
N GLN A 387 25.08 -25.38 -21.94
CA GLN A 387 24.79 -24.40 -20.91
C GLN A 387 23.35 -24.63 -20.47
N SER A 388 23.18 -25.22 -19.31
CA SER A 388 21.88 -25.35 -18.68
C SER A 388 21.34 -23.94 -18.43
N ILE A 389 20.52 -23.45 -19.34
CA ILE A 389 19.72 -22.25 -19.10
C ILE A 389 18.88 -22.60 -17.87
N ARG A 390 19.17 -21.96 -16.75
CA ARG A 390 18.38 -22.15 -15.53
C ARG A 390 16.95 -21.73 -15.88
N ILE A 391 16.04 -22.68 -15.76
CA ILE A 391 14.59 -22.49 -15.98
C ILE A 391 13.99 -21.44 -15.02
N GLU A 392 14.78 -20.99 -14.04
CA GLU A 392 14.44 -19.97 -13.07
C GLU A 392 14.30 -18.55 -13.66
N ASP A 393 14.77 -18.28 -14.88
CA ASP A 393 14.75 -16.96 -15.50
C ASP A 393 13.45 -16.67 -16.31
N GLY A 394 12.51 -17.59 -16.36
CA GLY A 394 11.20 -17.38 -16.99
C GLY A 394 10.31 -16.49 -16.13
N ARG A 395 9.90 -15.34 -16.67
CA ARG A 395 8.94 -14.44 -15.99
C ARG A 395 7.50 -14.78 -16.37
N PRO A 396 6.53 -14.67 -15.44
CA PRO A 396 5.11 -14.74 -15.78
C PRO A 396 4.74 -13.66 -16.79
N ARG A 397 3.90 -14.03 -17.75
CA ARG A 397 3.45 -13.14 -18.81
C ARG A 397 1.93 -13.12 -18.85
N LEU A 398 1.35 -11.94 -18.93
CA LEU A 398 -0.08 -11.74 -19.14
C LEU A 398 -0.28 -10.86 -20.39
N VAL A 399 -1.02 -11.38 -21.36
CA VAL A 399 -1.27 -10.72 -22.65
C VAL A 399 -2.76 -10.54 -22.84
N ILE A 400 -3.19 -9.35 -23.24
CA ILE A 400 -4.60 -9.02 -23.50
C ILE A 400 -4.72 -8.40 -24.89
N THR A 401 -5.40 -9.11 -25.77
CA THR A 401 -5.61 -8.69 -27.17
C THR A 401 -7.09 -8.61 -27.50
N PRO A 402 -7.51 -7.64 -28.32
CA PRO A 402 -8.86 -7.64 -28.85
C PRO A 402 -9.01 -8.79 -29.88
N ALA A 403 -10.15 -9.47 -29.85
CA ALA A 403 -10.47 -10.53 -30.82
C ALA A 403 -10.88 -9.96 -32.20
N THR A 404 -11.29 -8.68 -32.24
CA THR A 404 -11.72 -7.97 -33.43
C THR A 404 -10.61 -7.05 -33.97
N THR A 405 -10.65 -6.77 -35.27
CA THR A 405 -9.64 -5.90 -35.90
C THR A 405 -9.82 -4.44 -35.50
N SER A 406 -8.73 -3.67 -35.52
CA SER A 406 -8.71 -2.25 -35.14
C SER A 406 -9.65 -1.33 -35.95
N SER A 407 -10.13 -1.77 -37.12
CA SER A 407 -11.11 -1.02 -37.93
C SER A 407 -12.44 -0.82 -37.20
N ASP A 408 -12.80 -1.73 -36.29
CA ASP A 408 -14.08 -1.67 -35.56
C ASP A 408 -14.05 -0.66 -34.39
N PHE A 409 -12.87 -0.18 -34.02
CA PHE A 409 -12.69 0.76 -32.91
C PHE A 409 -12.53 2.22 -33.33
N ALA A 410 -12.68 2.52 -34.58
CA ALA A 410 -12.58 3.83 -35.24
C ALA A 410 -12.26 5.02 -34.29
N GLY A 411 -10.98 5.20 -33.94
CA GLY A 411 -10.51 6.34 -33.16
C GLY A 411 -10.62 6.21 -31.62
N VAL A 412 -10.99 5.03 -31.10
CA VAL A 412 -10.95 4.73 -29.67
C VAL A 412 -9.72 3.88 -29.36
N SER A 413 -8.90 4.33 -28.44
CA SER A 413 -7.84 3.51 -27.83
C SER A 413 -8.30 2.96 -26.47
N PHE A 414 -7.56 2.01 -25.92
CA PHE A 414 -7.95 1.40 -24.66
C PHE A 414 -6.78 1.41 -23.67
N GLN A 415 -7.08 1.75 -22.43
CA GLN A 415 -6.21 1.50 -21.31
C GLN A 415 -6.66 0.20 -20.65
N LYS A 416 -5.72 -0.69 -20.41
CA LYS A 416 -5.94 -1.97 -19.73
C LYS A 416 -5.43 -1.85 -18.30
N THR A 417 -6.21 -2.29 -17.34
CA THR A 417 -5.82 -2.32 -15.92
C THR A 417 -6.07 -3.71 -15.38
N ILE A 418 -5.06 -4.26 -14.68
CA ILE A 418 -5.14 -5.56 -14.02
C ILE A 418 -5.00 -5.35 -12.54
N LEU A 419 -6.01 -5.73 -11.79
CA LEU A 419 -6.00 -5.73 -10.34
C LEU A 419 -5.67 -7.14 -9.85
N VAL A 420 -4.70 -7.25 -8.94
CA VAL A 420 -4.33 -8.51 -8.28
C VAL A 420 -4.95 -8.51 -6.88
N GLY A 421 -5.85 -9.47 -6.66
CA GLY A 421 -6.52 -9.66 -5.39
C GLY A 421 -5.73 -10.56 -4.46
N VAL A 422 -5.64 -10.20 -3.18
CA VAL A 422 -5.09 -11.03 -2.11
C VAL A 422 -6.12 -11.24 -1.03
N LYS A 423 -6.03 -12.34 -0.29
CA LYS A 423 -6.95 -12.65 0.81
C LYS A 423 -6.26 -12.44 2.14
N GLN A 424 -6.85 -11.59 2.96
CA GLN A 424 -6.45 -11.44 4.35
C GLN A 424 -7.69 -11.57 5.24
N GLN A 425 -7.62 -12.40 6.25
CA GLN A 425 -8.71 -12.64 7.22
C GLN A 425 -10.09 -12.90 6.56
N GLY A 426 -10.11 -13.64 5.47
CA GLY A 426 -11.35 -14.03 4.80
C GLY A 426 -11.88 -13.09 3.72
N LYS A 427 -11.36 -11.85 3.62
CA LYS A 427 -11.71 -10.88 2.58
C LYS A 427 -10.65 -10.75 1.49
N VAL A 428 -11.11 -10.47 0.29
CA VAL A 428 -10.25 -10.21 -0.87
C VAL A 428 -10.07 -8.71 -1.03
N PHE A 429 -8.81 -8.27 -1.10
CA PHE A 429 -8.41 -6.88 -1.30
C PHE A 429 -7.53 -6.75 -2.53
N VAL A 430 -7.58 -5.59 -3.18
CA VAL A 430 -6.66 -5.26 -4.28
C VAL A 430 -5.32 -4.85 -3.68
N LYS A 431 -4.27 -5.60 -3.99
CA LYS A 431 -2.90 -5.33 -3.54
C LYS A 431 -2.04 -4.66 -4.60
N HIS A 432 -2.21 -5.03 -5.86
CA HIS A 432 -1.49 -4.46 -6.98
C HIS A 432 -2.42 -4.10 -8.12
N ALA A 433 -2.11 -3.01 -8.82
CA ALA A 433 -2.78 -2.57 -10.02
C ALA A 433 -1.74 -2.29 -11.11
N TYR A 434 -1.85 -2.97 -12.24
CA TYR A 434 -1.02 -2.75 -13.43
C TYR A 434 -1.86 -2.03 -14.47
N SER A 435 -1.45 -0.82 -14.89
CA SER A 435 -2.15 -0.07 -15.93
C SER A 435 -1.21 0.18 -17.10
N PHE A 436 -1.67 -0.11 -18.31
CA PHE A 436 -0.89 0.07 -19.55
C PHE A 436 -1.79 0.42 -20.73
N HIS A 437 -1.22 1.04 -21.76
CA HIS A 437 -1.94 1.48 -22.93
C HIS A 437 -2.01 0.41 -24.02
N GLN A 438 -2.90 0.62 -24.99
CA GLN A 438 -3.16 -0.29 -26.11
C GLN A 438 -1.92 -0.60 -26.95
N SER A 439 -0.91 0.26 -27.00
CA SER A 439 0.33 0.02 -27.76
C SER A 439 1.10 -1.20 -27.26
N THR A 440 0.79 -1.68 -26.08
CA THR A 440 1.37 -2.88 -25.45
C THR A 440 0.24 -3.84 -25.11
N ASP A 441 0.28 -5.03 -25.67
CA ASP A 441 -0.67 -6.10 -25.33
C ASP A 441 -0.26 -6.89 -24.10
N GLU A 442 0.98 -6.72 -23.65
CA GLU A 442 1.59 -7.40 -22.53
C GLU A 442 1.71 -6.50 -21.31
N VAL A 443 1.42 -7.06 -20.15
CA VAL A 443 1.60 -6.38 -18.85
C VAL A 443 3.09 -6.28 -18.54
N PRO A 444 3.65 -5.06 -18.39
CA PRO A 444 5.04 -4.90 -17.99
C PRO A 444 5.25 -5.35 -16.54
N ASP A 445 6.40 -6.01 -16.29
CA ASP A 445 6.86 -6.40 -14.94
C ASP A 445 5.80 -7.10 -14.08
N PHE A 446 5.00 -7.98 -14.71
CA PHE A 446 4.02 -8.78 -14.00
C PHE A 446 4.72 -9.71 -12.99
N LEU A 447 4.06 -10.10 -11.94
CA LEU A 447 4.52 -10.90 -10.79
C LEU A 447 5.76 -11.78 -11.03
N MET A 448 6.56 -12.04 -10.00
CA MET A 448 7.70 -12.94 -10.08
C MET A 448 7.25 -14.41 -10.08
N HIS A 449 7.91 -15.27 -10.86
CA HIS A 449 7.58 -16.70 -10.88
C HIS A 449 7.72 -17.35 -9.49
N ALA A 450 8.72 -16.95 -8.72
CA ALA A 450 8.90 -17.40 -7.35
C ALA A 450 7.70 -17.09 -6.45
N ASP A 451 6.99 -15.99 -6.68
CA ASP A 451 5.80 -15.61 -5.91
C ASP A 451 4.59 -16.49 -6.26
N LEU A 452 4.57 -17.09 -7.45
CA LEU A 452 3.52 -18.03 -7.87
C LEU A 452 3.75 -19.46 -7.37
N GLN A 453 4.99 -19.80 -6.98
CA GLN A 453 5.35 -21.15 -6.52
C GLN A 453 5.25 -21.33 -5.00
N LYS A 454 5.41 -20.27 -4.23
CA LYS A 454 5.39 -20.35 -2.77
C LYS A 454 3.97 -20.64 -2.27
N ARG A 455 3.79 -21.70 -1.50
CA ARG A 455 2.51 -21.99 -0.81
C ARG A 455 2.05 -20.86 0.13
N THR A 456 2.99 -20.10 0.67
CA THR A 456 2.77 -18.95 1.55
C THR A 456 2.81 -17.64 0.78
N SER A 457 2.67 -17.66 -0.55
CA SER A 457 2.65 -16.45 -1.37
C SER A 457 1.47 -15.57 -0.98
N GLU A 458 1.75 -14.32 -0.75
CA GLU A 458 0.71 -13.32 -0.47
C GLU A 458 -0.18 -13.02 -1.69
N TYR A 459 0.23 -13.44 -2.90
CA TYR A 459 -0.52 -13.26 -4.15
C TYR A 459 -1.49 -14.39 -4.46
N LEU A 460 -1.46 -15.48 -3.69
CA LEU A 460 -2.30 -16.64 -3.93
C LEU A 460 -3.39 -16.79 -2.86
N ILE A 461 -4.62 -16.94 -3.32
CA ILE A 461 -5.77 -17.27 -2.50
C ILE A 461 -6.10 -18.73 -2.73
N ASP A 462 -5.92 -19.58 -1.72
CA ASP A 462 -6.17 -21.02 -1.80
C ASP A 462 -5.51 -21.66 -3.06
N ASN A 463 -4.22 -21.32 -3.28
CA ASN A 463 -3.40 -21.72 -4.41
C ASN A 463 -3.93 -21.25 -5.79
N SER A 464 -4.66 -20.17 -5.83
CA SER A 464 -5.22 -19.55 -7.03
C SER A 464 -4.87 -18.07 -7.12
N LEU A 465 -4.51 -17.60 -8.31
CA LEU A 465 -4.27 -16.19 -8.59
C LEU A 465 -5.59 -15.53 -8.98
N HIS A 466 -5.98 -14.50 -8.24
CA HIS A 466 -7.22 -13.76 -8.48
C HIS A 466 -6.92 -12.45 -9.19
N LEU A 467 -7.41 -12.33 -10.40
CA LEU A 467 -7.26 -11.13 -11.23
C LEU A 467 -8.62 -10.50 -11.51
N HIS A 468 -8.65 -9.18 -11.61
CA HIS A 468 -9.75 -8.44 -12.22
C HIS A 468 -9.19 -7.59 -13.35
N ILE A 469 -9.65 -7.84 -14.56
CA ILE A 469 -9.18 -7.17 -15.77
C ILE A 469 -10.19 -6.10 -16.15
N ILE A 470 -9.74 -4.86 -16.27
CA ILE A 470 -10.58 -3.70 -16.59
C ILE A 470 -10.08 -3.08 -17.90
N ILE A 471 -10.99 -2.82 -18.82
CA ILE A 471 -10.71 -2.17 -20.11
C ILE A 471 -11.42 -0.82 -20.12
N LYS A 472 -10.66 0.23 -20.28
CA LYS A 472 -11.16 1.62 -20.30
C LYS A 472 -10.96 2.23 -21.68
N PRO A 473 -12.01 2.72 -22.35
CA PRO A 473 -11.84 3.48 -23.58
C PRO A 473 -11.16 4.82 -23.27
N VAL A 474 -10.25 5.20 -24.13
CA VAL A 474 -9.57 6.50 -24.11
C VAL A 474 -9.89 7.22 -25.41
N TYR A 475 -10.57 8.35 -25.30
CA TYR A 475 -10.89 9.17 -26.44
C TYR A 475 -9.79 10.21 -26.65
N HIS A 476 -9.44 10.48 -27.92
CA HIS A 476 -8.47 11.51 -28.25
C HIS A 476 -9.20 12.77 -28.67
N SER A 477 -8.85 13.90 -28.08
CA SER A 477 -9.39 15.20 -28.50
C SER A 477 -8.99 15.50 -29.93
N LEU A 478 -9.98 15.83 -30.76
CA LEU A 478 -9.81 16.28 -32.16
C LEU A 478 -9.81 17.81 -32.28
N ILE A 479 -9.91 18.49 -31.14
CA ILE A 479 -9.87 19.99 -31.13
C ILE A 479 -8.45 20.41 -31.50
N LYS A 480 -8.30 21.08 -32.65
CA LYS A 480 -7.05 21.75 -32.97
C LYS A 480 -6.93 22.98 -32.06
N VAL A 481 -6.09 22.92 -31.07
CA VAL A 481 -5.68 24.10 -30.33
C VAL A 481 -4.99 25.02 -31.30
N LYS A 482 -5.64 26.13 -31.67
CA LYS A 482 -4.94 27.21 -32.38
C LYS A 482 -3.86 27.72 -31.44
N LYS A 483 -2.61 27.46 -31.80
CA LYS A 483 -1.43 28.05 -31.16
C LYS A 483 -1.40 29.54 -31.44
#